data_f92a5226efd0ae381a139e262ca23ecb
#
_entry.id   f92a5226efd0ae381a139e262ca23ecb
#
_cell.length_a   1.000
_cell.length_b   1.000
_cell.length_c   1.000
_cell.angle_alpha   90.00
_cell.angle_beta   90.00
_cell.angle_gamma   90.00
#
_symmetry.space_group_name_H-M   'P 1'
#
loop_
_entity.id
_entity.type
_entity.pdbx_description
1 polymer ?
#
loop_
_entity_poly.entity_id
_entity_poly.type
_entity_poly.pdbx_seq_one_letter_code
_entity_poly.pdbx_strand_id
1 'polypeptide(L)'
;MEAPFVLPRAASIEEPLRLAVLISGGGSGLSSLLSFQSSKPRCHRTVLVIADSENAGGLEHGRGAGITTMGIPLPKGLQSTERRLAHESMILRQLKSSGVELVVLSGYMRILTPSFVAIWKGRLLNIHPSLLPDFPGAHAHRDALAAGAKATGCTVHLVDEGVDSGPILAQREVPILPDDDEESLQDRVKKVEHTLYPEIIDLICSGGVSPQVLG
;
A
#
# COMPACT_ATOMS: atom_id res chain seq x y z
N MET A 1 12.34 -7.36 23.05
CA MET A 1 12.94 -6.67 21.87
C MET A 1 12.00 -6.93 20.70
N GLU A 2 11.53 -5.91 20.02
CA GLU A 2 10.77 -6.07 18.79
C GLU A 2 11.64 -6.67 17.68
N ALA A 3 11.02 -7.51 16.84
CA ALA A 3 11.72 -8.05 15.69
C ALA A 3 12.11 -6.90 14.72
N PRO A 4 13.32 -6.90 14.18
CA PRO A 4 13.76 -5.85 13.27
C PRO A 4 12.95 -5.87 11.96
N PHE A 5 12.89 -4.72 11.29
CA PHE A 5 12.39 -4.64 9.92
C PHE A 5 13.37 -5.35 8.97
N VAL A 6 12.88 -6.34 8.23
CA VAL A 6 13.67 -7.08 7.25
C VAL A 6 13.24 -6.66 5.86
N LEU A 7 14.00 -5.77 5.23
CA LEU A 7 13.73 -5.34 3.85
C LEU A 7 13.83 -6.52 2.88
N PRO A 8 13.12 -6.44 1.73
CA PRO A 8 13.27 -7.44 0.69
C PRO A 8 14.71 -7.46 0.14
N ARG A 9 15.08 -8.53 -0.54
CA ARG A 9 16.35 -8.56 -1.27
C ARG A 9 16.42 -7.42 -2.30
N ALA A 10 17.60 -6.95 -2.60
CA ALA A 10 17.82 -6.16 -3.80
C ALA A 10 17.56 -7.02 -5.04
N ALA A 11 16.84 -6.48 -6.01
CA ALA A 11 16.44 -7.19 -7.22
C ALA A 11 17.05 -6.52 -8.47
N SER A 12 17.09 -7.27 -9.57
CA SER A 12 17.53 -6.78 -10.88
C SER A 12 16.40 -6.89 -11.91
N ILE A 13 16.64 -6.39 -13.12
CA ILE A 13 15.70 -6.51 -14.24
C ILE A 13 15.55 -8.00 -14.65
N GLU A 14 16.63 -8.77 -14.57
CA GLU A 14 16.65 -10.20 -14.93
C GLU A 14 15.95 -11.05 -13.87
N GLU A 15 16.02 -10.63 -12.60
CA GLU A 15 15.39 -11.32 -11.48
C GLU A 15 14.53 -10.33 -10.65
N PRO A 16 13.40 -9.87 -11.21
CA PRO A 16 12.57 -8.85 -10.58
C PRO A 16 11.88 -9.37 -9.32
N LEU A 17 11.73 -8.49 -8.32
CA LEU A 17 10.98 -8.75 -7.10
C LEU A 17 9.50 -8.97 -7.41
N ARG A 18 8.89 -9.96 -6.76
CA ARG A 18 7.49 -10.36 -6.98
C ARG A 18 6.58 -9.62 -6.00
N LEU A 19 5.75 -8.71 -6.53
CA LEU A 19 4.84 -7.91 -5.72
C LEU A 19 3.43 -8.49 -5.68
N ALA A 20 2.76 -8.38 -4.52
CA ALA A 20 1.30 -8.41 -4.45
C ALA A 20 0.77 -7.02 -4.11
N VAL A 21 -0.35 -6.65 -4.72
CA VAL A 21 -1.06 -5.40 -4.39
C VAL A 21 -2.40 -5.73 -3.75
N LEU A 22 -2.65 -5.22 -2.54
CA LEU A 22 -3.93 -5.33 -1.85
C LEU A 22 -4.73 -4.03 -2.03
N ILE A 23 -5.99 -4.17 -2.41
CA ILE A 23 -6.92 -3.05 -2.71
C ILE A 23 -8.28 -3.27 -2.05
N SER A 24 -9.09 -2.22 -1.90
CA SER A 24 -10.51 -2.35 -1.49
C SER A 24 -11.50 -1.75 -2.50
N GLY A 25 -11.07 -0.85 -3.38
CA GLY A 25 -11.94 -0.08 -4.25
C GLY A 25 -11.53 -0.06 -5.73
N GLY A 26 -11.55 1.13 -6.32
CA GLY A 26 -11.29 1.36 -7.75
C GLY A 26 -9.86 1.12 -8.21
N GLY A 27 -8.86 1.06 -7.30
CA GLY A 27 -7.49 0.67 -7.62
C GLY A 27 -6.71 1.67 -8.48
N SER A 28 -6.94 2.98 -8.33
CA SER A 28 -6.22 4.00 -9.12
C SER A 28 -4.71 3.97 -8.87
N GLY A 29 -4.28 3.75 -7.62
CA GLY A 29 -2.86 3.55 -7.28
C GLY A 29 -2.27 2.28 -7.89
N LEU A 30 -3.04 1.18 -7.93
CA LEU A 30 -2.64 -0.04 -8.66
C LEU A 30 -2.47 0.27 -10.15
N SER A 31 -3.42 0.96 -10.78
CA SER A 31 -3.35 1.34 -12.19
C SER A 31 -2.07 2.15 -12.49
N SER A 32 -1.74 3.10 -11.60
CA SER A 32 -0.52 3.90 -11.71
C SER A 32 0.74 3.03 -11.59
N LEU A 33 0.80 2.12 -10.62
CA LEU A 33 1.93 1.20 -10.47
C LEU A 33 2.11 0.30 -11.71
N LEU A 34 1.03 -0.24 -12.25
CA LEU A 34 1.08 -1.08 -13.46
C LEU A 34 1.55 -0.28 -14.68
N SER A 35 1.10 0.96 -14.84
CA SER A 35 1.56 1.86 -15.90
C SER A 35 3.06 2.18 -15.74
N PHE A 36 3.52 2.40 -14.51
CA PHE A 36 4.95 2.60 -14.22
C PHE A 36 5.78 1.36 -14.55
N GLN A 37 5.29 0.16 -14.22
CA GLN A 37 5.96 -1.10 -14.52
C GLN A 37 6.03 -1.39 -16.03
N SER A 38 5.01 -1.00 -16.79
CA SER A 38 4.96 -1.23 -18.24
C SER A 38 5.78 -0.21 -19.05
N SER A 39 6.13 0.94 -18.48
CA SER A 39 6.83 2.04 -19.18
C SER A 39 8.27 1.67 -19.60
N LYS A 40 8.94 0.80 -18.86
CA LYS A 40 10.28 0.25 -19.14
C LYS A 40 10.54 -0.98 -18.25
N PRO A 41 11.54 -1.82 -18.55
CA PRO A 41 11.94 -2.91 -17.67
C PRO A 41 12.26 -2.42 -16.25
N ARG A 42 11.78 -3.13 -15.23
CA ARG A 42 11.93 -2.79 -13.80
C ARG A 42 12.50 -3.97 -13.01
N CYS A 43 13.12 -3.65 -11.88
CA CYS A 43 13.57 -4.66 -10.91
C CYS A 43 12.40 -5.24 -10.07
N HIS A 44 11.17 -4.96 -10.42
CA HIS A 44 9.97 -5.51 -9.75
C HIS A 44 8.80 -5.70 -10.73
N ARG A 45 7.92 -6.64 -10.42
CA ARG A 45 6.69 -6.89 -11.16
C ARG A 45 5.55 -7.28 -10.24
N THR A 46 4.35 -6.81 -10.51
CA THR A 46 3.14 -7.28 -9.85
C THR A 46 2.76 -8.65 -10.37
N VAL A 47 2.62 -9.64 -9.48
CA VAL A 47 2.26 -11.03 -9.82
C VAL A 47 0.88 -11.42 -9.28
N LEU A 48 0.35 -10.63 -8.34
CA LEU A 48 -0.92 -10.91 -7.68
C LEU A 48 -1.61 -9.62 -7.28
N VAL A 49 -2.91 -9.54 -7.53
CA VAL A 49 -3.78 -8.48 -7.02
C VAL A 49 -4.88 -9.13 -6.19
N ILE A 50 -5.05 -8.69 -4.95
CA ILE A 50 -6.12 -9.15 -4.06
C ILE A 50 -6.99 -7.97 -3.65
N ALA A 51 -8.29 -8.13 -3.76
CA ALA A 51 -9.26 -7.21 -3.17
C ALA A 51 -10.03 -7.89 -2.03
N ASP A 52 -10.48 -7.10 -1.05
CA ASP A 52 -11.37 -7.58 0.02
C ASP A 52 -12.85 -7.71 -0.43
N SER A 53 -13.10 -7.56 -1.73
CA SER A 53 -14.40 -7.73 -2.38
C SER A 53 -14.23 -8.31 -3.78
N GLU A 54 -15.11 -9.25 -4.16
CA GLU A 54 -15.15 -9.82 -5.51
C GLU A 54 -15.52 -8.77 -6.57
N ASN A 55 -16.24 -7.73 -6.16
CA ASN A 55 -16.74 -6.66 -7.02
C ASN A 55 -15.88 -5.40 -7.00
N ALA A 56 -14.67 -5.44 -6.44
CA ALA A 56 -13.76 -4.31 -6.44
C ALA A 56 -13.34 -3.96 -7.88
N GLY A 57 -13.66 -2.74 -8.33
CA GLY A 57 -13.36 -2.29 -9.70
C GLY A 57 -11.88 -2.36 -10.06
N GLY A 58 -11.01 -2.18 -9.07
CA GLY A 58 -9.56 -2.26 -9.25
C GLY A 58 -9.03 -3.62 -9.71
N LEU A 59 -9.80 -4.72 -9.55
CA LEU A 59 -9.42 -6.03 -10.08
C LEU A 59 -9.31 -6.02 -11.61
N GLU A 60 -10.08 -5.17 -12.30
CA GLU A 60 -10.03 -5.05 -13.77
C GLU A 60 -8.67 -4.54 -14.26
N HIS A 61 -7.98 -3.68 -13.50
CA HIS A 61 -6.63 -3.24 -13.86
C HIS A 61 -5.64 -4.42 -13.88
N GLY A 62 -5.73 -5.31 -12.89
CA GLY A 62 -4.90 -6.52 -12.85
C GLY A 62 -5.23 -7.50 -13.98
N ARG A 63 -6.51 -7.75 -14.25
CA ARG A 63 -6.98 -8.61 -15.34
C ARG A 63 -6.53 -8.09 -16.70
N GLY A 64 -6.70 -6.78 -16.94
CA GLY A 64 -6.25 -6.14 -18.17
C GLY A 64 -4.74 -6.21 -18.40
N ALA A 65 -3.96 -6.31 -17.34
CA ALA A 65 -2.51 -6.51 -17.38
C ALA A 65 -2.09 -8.01 -17.39
N GLY A 66 -3.02 -8.96 -17.46
CA GLY A 66 -2.73 -10.40 -17.45
C GLY A 66 -2.21 -10.93 -16.10
N ILE A 67 -2.50 -10.22 -15.00
CA ILE A 67 -2.05 -10.57 -13.65
C ILE A 67 -3.11 -11.41 -12.96
N THR A 68 -2.70 -12.39 -12.16
CA THR A 68 -3.62 -13.15 -11.30
C THR A 68 -4.34 -12.20 -10.34
N THR A 69 -5.68 -12.22 -10.37
CA THR A 69 -6.51 -11.36 -9.52
C THR A 69 -7.53 -12.17 -8.73
N MET A 70 -7.77 -11.76 -7.48
CA MET A 70 -8.70 -12.43 -6.58
C MET A 70 -9.51 -11.42 -5.77
N GLY A 71 -10.82 -11.60 -5.70
CA GLY A 71 -11.65 -11.03 -4.65
C GLY A 71 -11.74 -12.03 -3.50
N ILE A 72 -11.29 -11.64 -2.31
CA ILE A 72 -11.34 -12.47 -1.10
C ILE A 72 -12.18 -11.72 -0.06
N PRO A 73 -13.51 -11.90 -0.04
CA PRO A 73 -14.36 -11.24 0.94
C PRO A 73 -14.16 -11.81 2.34
N LEU A 74 -14.48 -10.99 3.35
CA LEU A 74 -14.45 -11.47 4.73
C LEU A 74 -15.45 -12.62 4.94
N PRO A 75 -15.04 -13.73 5.58
CA PRO A 75 -15.93 -14.84 5.89
C PRO A 75 -17.15 -14.39 6.70
N LYS A 76 -18.32 -14.97 6.43
CA LYS A 76 -19.54 -14.71 7.17
C LYS A 76 -19.65 -15.67 8.38
N GLY A 77 -20.45 -15.30 9.37
CA GLY A 77 -20.78 -16.18 10.49
C GLY A 77 -19.72 -16.32 11.59
N LEU A 78 -18.62 -15.58 11.52
CA LEU A 78 -17.56 -15.57 12.53
C LEU A 78 -17.58 -14.28 13.36
N GLN A 79 -17.06 -14.35 14.58
CA GLN A 79 -16.80 -13.19 15.43
C GLN A 79 -15.72 -12.28 14.79
N SER A 80 -15.68 -11.00 15.16
CA SER A 80 -14.86 -9.99 14.51
C SER A 80 -13.38 -10.39 14.37
N THR A 81 -12.75 -10.86 15.44
CA THR A 81 -11.34 -11.27 15.45
C THR A 81 -11.11 -12.54 14.63
N GLU A 82 -11.94 -13.59 14.84
CA GLU A 82 -11.83 -14.84 14.09
C GLU A 82 -12.04 -14.63 12.61
N ARG A 83 -13.00 -13.78 12.24
CA ARG A 83 -13.28 -13.42 10.85
C ARG A 83 -12.08 -12.75 10.18
N ARG A 84 -11.39 -11.84 10.89
CA ARG A 84 -10.19 -11.17 10.39
C ARG A 84 -9.05 -12.17 10.19
N LEU A 85 -8.76 -13.00 11.18
CA LEU A 85 -7.72 -14.03 11.11
C LEU A 85 -7.98 -15.05 9.99
N ALA A 86 -9.23 -15.48 9.82
CA ALA A 86 -9.62 -16.38 8.73
C ALA A 86 -9.43 -15.74 7.36
N HIS A 87 -9.82 -14.48 7.19
CA HIS A 87 -9.61 -13.70 5.98
C HIS A 87 -8.12 -13.56 5.64
N GLU A 88 -7.30 -13.14 6.61
CA GLU A 88 -5.86 -13.00 6.43
C GLU A 88 -5.17 -14.33 6.14
N SER A 89 -5.62 -15.43 6.74
CA SER A 89 -5.13 -16.77 6.41
C SER A 89 -5.35 -17.15 4.96
N MET A 90 -6.48 -16.73 4.36
CA MET A 90 -6.74 -16.91 2.92
C MET A 90 -5.77 -16.09 2.09
N ILE A 91 -5.56 -14.81 2.43
CA ILE A 91 -4.60 -13.92 1.77
C ILE A 91 -3.19 -14.51 1.87
N LEU A 92 -2.72 -14.89 3.06
CA LEU A 92 -1.37 -15.44 3.28
C LEU A 92 -1.09 -16.67 2.43
N ARG A 93 -2.08 -17.55 2.25
CA ARG A 93 -1.93 -18.71 1.35
C ARG A 93 -1.69 -18.29 -0.09
N GLN A 94 -2.39 -17.27 -0.58
CA GLN A 94 -2.23 -16.78 -1.96
C GLN A 94 -0.88 -16.06 -2.13
N LEU A 95 -0.49 -15.25 -1.16
CA LEU A 95 0.82 -14.59 -1.17
C LEU A 95 1.96 -15.62 -1.24
N LYS A 96 1.88 -16.68 -0.43
CA LYS A 96 2.87 -17.77 -0.39
C LYS A 96 2.88 -18.55 -1.70
N SER A 97 1.72 -18.99 -2.20
CA SER A 97 1.63 -19.78 -3.44
C SER A 97 2.08 -19.02 -4.68
N SER A 98 1.94 -17.69 -4.67
CA SER A 98 2.40 -16.80 -5.74
C SER A 98 3.87 -16.39 -5.59
N GLY A 99 4.59 -16.86 -4.57
CA GLY A 99 5.98 -16.50 -4.32
C GLY A 99 6.17 -14.99 -4.15
N VAL A 100 5.26 -14.33 -3.45
CA VAL A 100 5.31 -12.87 -3.21
C VAL A 100 6.45 -12.56 -2.24
N GLU A 101 7.19 -11.50 -2.54
CA GLU A 101 8.33 -11.04 -1.76
C GLU A 101 8.09 -9.68 -1.10
N LEU A 102 7.16 -8.88 -1.63
CA LEU A 102 6.76 -7.58 -1.11
C LEU A 102 5.26 -7.39 -1.27
N VAL A 103 4.59 -6.91 -0.23
CA VAL A 103 3.15 -6.58 -0.24
C VAL A 103 2.98 -5.06 -0.25
N VAL A 104 2.16 -4.58 -1.17
CA VAL A 104 1.85 -3.17 -1.39
C VAL A 104 0.38 -2.95 -1.07
N LEU A 105 0.08 -2.12 -0.08
CA LEU A 105 -1.28 -1.67 0.21
C LEU A 105 -1.59 -0.44 -0.65
N SER A 106 -2.62 -0.49 -1.46
CA SER A 106 -3.04 0.60 -2.34
C SER A 106 -4.53 0.88 -2.15
N GLY A 107 -4.86 1.69 -1.16
CA GLY A 107 -6.24 1.93 -0.76
C GLY A 107 -6.91 0.67 -0.18
N TYR A 108 -6.17 -0.13 0.58
CA TYR A 108 -6.69 -1.30 1.29
C TYR A 108 -7.29 -0.86 2.63
N MET A 109 -8.62 -0.95 2.76
CA MET A 109 -9.38 -0.37 3.87
C MET A 109 -9.59 -1.31 5.06
N ARG A 110 -8.69 -2.29 5.25
CA ARG A 110 -8.75 -3.22 6.38
C ARG A 110 -7.54 -3.07 7.28
N ILE A 111 -7.80 -2.99 8.58
CA ILE A 111 -6.73 -3.05 9.59
C ILE A 111 -6.24 -4.50 9.64
N LEU A 112 -4.95 -4.69 9.40
CA LEU A 112 -4.29 -5.98 9.45
C LEU A 112 -4.00 -6.38 10.91
N THR A 113 -4.01 -7.68 11.19
CA THR A 113 -3.68 -8.17 12.54
C THR A 113 -2.17 -8.08 12.79
N PRO A 114 -1.74 -7.98 14.07
CA PRO A 114 -0.32 -8.03 14.42
C PRO A 114 0.40 -9.26 13.86
N SER A 115 -0.28 -10.41 13.82
CA SER A 115 0.29 -11.64 13.25
C SER A 115 0.56 -11.56 11.75
N PHE A 116 -0.31 -10.92 10.99
CA PHE A 116 -0.08 -10.66 9.56
C PHE A 116 1.09 -9.69 9.37
N VAL A 117 1.08 -8.59 10.12
CA VAL A 117 2.13 -7.56 10.07
C VAL A 117 3.50 -8.16 10.43
N ALA A 118 3.57 -8.99 11.48
CA ALA A 118 4.82 -9.62 11.90
C ALA A 118 5.45 -10.51 10.79
N ILE A 119 4.62 -11.26 10.04
CA ILE A 119 5.09 -12.09 8.91
C ILE A 119 5.72 -11.22 7.80
N TRP A 120 5.18 -10.03 7.58
CA TRP A 120 5.58 -9.12 6.51
C TRP A 120 6.40 -7.92 6.98
N LYS A 121 6.86 -7.90 8.23
CA LYS A 121 7.62 -6.77 8.83
C LYS A 121 8.84 -6.42 7.96
N GLY A 122 8.85 -5.18 7.44
CA GLY A 122 9.85 -4.70 6.48
C GLY A 122 9.54 -4.97 5.00
N ARG A 123 8.48 -5.75 4.71
CA ARG A 123 8.04 -6.09 3.36
C ARG A 123 6.55 -5.83 3.15
N LEU A 124 5.98 -4.91 3.89
CA LEU A 124 4.61 -4.45 3.80
C LEU A 124 4.63 -2.92 3.73
N LEU A 125 4.22 -2.37 2.60
CA LEU A 125 4.22 -0.95 2.31
C LEU A 125 2.80 -0.40 2.30
N ASN A 126 2.65 0.83 2.77
CA ASN A 126 1.43 1.61 2.61
C ASN A 126 1.75 3.01 2.09
N ILE A 127 0.79 3.62 1.42
CA ILE A 127 0.77 5.06 1.16
C ILE A 127 -0.42 5.65 1.89
N HIS A 128 -0.17 6.68 2.69
CA HIS A 128 -1.17 7.38 3.47
C HIS A 128 -1.33 8.82 2.97
N PRO A 129 -2.57 9.33 2.80
CA PRO A 129 -2.82 10.62 2.16
C PRO A 129 -2.72 11.82 3.13
N SER A 130 -1.66 11.85 3.95
CA SER A 130 -1.25 13.00 4.74
C SER A 130 0.26 13.02 4.94
N LEU A 131 0.78 14.10 5.54
CA LEU A 131 2.16 14.19 6.03
C LEU A 131 2.22 13.63 7.45
N LEU A 132 2.37 12.30 7.59
CA LEU A 132 2.50 11.66 8.91
C LEU A 132 3.63 12.29 9.75
N PRO A 133 3.46 12.45 11.06
CA PRO A 133 2.41 11.87 11.90
C PRO A 133 1.08 12.63 11.91
N ASP A 134 0.90 13.68 11.11
CA ASP A 134 -0.33 14.45 11.06
C ASP A 134 -1.44 13.68 10.35
N PHE A 135 -2.67 13.74 10.87
CA PHE A 135 -3.89 13.19 10.29
C PHE A 135 -3.81 11.70 9.93
N PRO A 136 -3.47 10.79 10.87
CA PRO A 136 -3.50 9.36 10.63
C PRO A 136 -4.94 8.84 10.49
N GLY A 137 -5.10 7.63 9.92
CA GLY A 137 -6.40 6.96 9.83
C GLY A 137 -7.22 7.30 8.59
N ALA A 138 -8.51 6.96 8.61
CA ALA A 138 -9.33 6.85 7.41
C ALA A 138 -9.81 8.20 6.81
N HIS A 139 -9.66 9.31 7.50
CA HIS A 139 -10.28 10.59 7.14
C HIS A 139 -9.28 11.75 7.01
N ALA A 140 -8.07 11.47 6.58
CA ALA A 140 -6.96 12.42 6.55
C ALA A 140 -7.29 13.76 5.85
N HIS A 141 -7.97 13.72 4.69
CA HIS A 141 -8.32 14.94 3.96
C HIS A 141 -9.31 15.80 4.74
N ARG A 142 -10.40 15.18 5.23
CA ARG A 142 -11.40 15.87 6.04
C ARG A 142 -10.78 16.49 7.30
N ASP A 143 -9.91 15.73 7.97
CA ASP A 143 -9.32 16.14 9.24
C ASP A 143 -8.30 17.29 9.02
N ALA A 144 -7.55 17.26 7.90
CA ALA A 144 -6.66 18.36 7.51
C ALA A 144 -7.43 19.66 7.18
N LEU A 145 -8.55 19.56 6.45
CA LEU A 145 -9.44 20.69 6.15
C LEU A 145 -10.06 21.26 7.44
N ALA A 146 -10.59 20.38 8.29
CA ALA A 146 -11.21 20.79 9.56
C ALA A 146 -10.22 21.46 10.51
N ALA A 147 -8.95 21.08 10.49
CA ALA A 147 -7.87 21.70 11.25
C ALA A 147 -7.40 23.05 10.66
N GLY A 148 -7.87 23.44 9.49
CA GLY A 148 -7.39 24.65 8.79
C GLY A 148 -5.92 24.58 8.40
N ALA A 149 -5.41 23.38 8.13
CA ALA A 149 -4.04 23.18 7.70
C ALA A 149 -3.76 23.92 6.40
N LYS A 150 -2.52 24.39 6.21
CA LYS A 150 -2.10 25.10 4.98
C LYS A 150 -1.58 24.14 3.92
N ALA A 151 -1.12 22.97 4.37
CA ALA A 151 -0.63 21.91 3.51
C ALA A 151 -0.99 20.55 4.10
N THR A 152 -1.04 19.56 3.26
CA THR A 152 -1.10 18.13 3.55
C THR A 152 -0.14 17.42 2.61
N GLY A 153 -0.36 16.18 2.27
CA GLY A 153 0.48 15.47 1.32
C GLY A 153 0.22 14.00 1.30
N CYS A 154 1.25 13.24 0.99
CA CYS A 154 1.21 11.80 1.13
C CYS A 154 2.51 11.26 1.73
N THR A 155 2.41 10.16 2.44
CA THR A 155 3.51 9.47 3.11
C THR A 155 3.56 8.02 2.66
N VAL A 156 4.71 7.58 2.14
CA VAL A 156 5.01 6.15 1.96
C VAL A 156 5.74 5.66 3.20
N HIS A 157 5.25 4.60 3.81
CA HIS A 157 5.82 4.04 5.03
C HIS A 157 5.75 2.51 5.05
N LEU A 158 6.60 1.89 5.86
CA LEU A 158 6.46 0.48 6.23
C LEU A 158 5.33 0.35 7.24
N VAL A 159 4.56 -0.72 7.12
CA VAL A 159 3.47 -0.99 8.06
C VAL A 159 4.02 -1.69 9.29
N ASP A 160 3.64 -1.19 10.45
CA ASP A 160 3.83 -1.80 11.77
C ASP A 160 2.50 -2.21 12.41
N GLU A 161 2.50 -2.54 13.70
CA GLU A 161 1.30 -2.97 14.41
C GLU A 161 0.35 -1.81 14.78
N GLY A 162 0.82 -0.57 14.67
CA GLY A 162 0.01 0.63 14.90
C GLY A 162 -0.78 1.07 13.66
N VAL A 163 -1.47 2.20 13.79
CA VAL A 163 -2.17 2.81 12.66
C VAL A 163 -1.30 3.93 12.11
N ASP A 164 -0.79 3.75 10.89
CA ASP A 164 0.04 4.70 10.15
C ASP A 164 1.26 5.21 10.95
N SER A 165 1.83 4.37 11.84
CA SER A 165 2.91 4.71 12.77
C SER A 165 4.27 4.13 12.38
N GLY A 166 4.34 3.31 11.37
CA GLY A 166 5.55 2.64 10.94
C GLY A 166 6.58 3.59 10.29
N PRO A 167 7.82 3.11 10.09
CA PRO A 167 8.91 3.92 9.56
C PRO A 167 8.58 4.59 8.24
N ILE A 168 8.74 5.92 8.19
CA ILE A 168 8.51 6.75 7.00
C ILE A 168 9.67 6.57 6.03
N LEU A 169 9.36 6.30 4.78
CA LEU A 169 10.31 6.14 3.69
C LEU A 169 10.41 7.37 2.81
N ALA A 170 9.27 8.02 2.55
CA ALA A 170 9.22 9.27 1.79
C ALA A 170 7.91 10.01 2.04
N GLN A 171 7.98 11.33 1.88
CA GLN A 171 6.81 12.21 1.94
C GLN A 171 6.85 13.21 0.79
N ARG A 172 5.67 13.65 0.36
CA ARG A 172 5.54 14.75 -0.60
C ARG A 172 4.41 15.66 -0.20
N GLU A 173 4.74 16.94 -0.05
CA GLU A 173 3.78 17.97 0.36
C GLU A 173 2.84 18.35 -0.78
N VAL A 174 1.60 18.67 -0.42
CA VAL A 174 0.54 19.17 -1.30
C VAL A 174 -0.12 20.38 -0.62
N PRO A 175 -0.19 21.56 -1.26
CA PRO A 175 -0.86 22.71 -0.68
C PRO A 175 -2.38 22.50 -0.60
N ILE A 176 -2.99 23.00 0.48
CA ILE A 176 -4.43 23.11 0.62
C ILE A 176 -4.82 24.51 0.14
N LEU A 177 -5.71 24.59 -0.85
CA LEU A 177 -6.17 25.85 -1.44
C LEU A 177 -7.38 26.38 -0.68
N PRO A 178 -7.64 27.71 -0.70
CA PRO A 178 -8.73 28.31 0.06
C PRO A 178 -10.12 27.75 -0.26
N ASP A 179 -10.34 27.31 -1.51
CA ASP A 179 -11.63 26.81 -2.00
C ASP A 179 -11.68 25.27 -2.06
N ASP A 180 -10.73 24.57 -1.42
CA ASP A 180 -10.73 23.10 -1.41
C ASP A 180 -11.86 22.55 -0.55
N ASP A 181 -12.54 21.59 -1.12
CA ASP A 181 -13.34 20.59 -0.42
C ASP A 181 -12.57 19.25 -0.31
N GLU A 182 -13.19 18.26 0.31
CA GLU A 182 -12.58 16.95 0.51
C GLU A 182 -12.26 16.26 -0.84
N GLU A 183 -13.10 16.40 -1.85
CA GLU A 183 -12.95 15.77 -3.17
C GLU A 183 -11.81 16.41 -3.96
N SER A 184 -11.77 17.74 -4.05
CA SER A 184 -10.71 18.47 -4.78
C SER A 184 -9.34 18.26 -4.17
N LEU A 185 -9.25 18.25 -2.83
CA LEU A 185 -8.02 17.96 -2.11
C LEU A 185 -7.58 16.52 -2.33
N GLN A 186 -8.50 15.56 -2.21
CA GLN A 186 -8.22 14.14 -2.45
C GLN A 186 -7.68 13.90 -3.86
N ASP A 187 -8.29 14.51 -4.88
CA ASP A 187 -7.86 14.35 -6.27
C ASP A 187 -6.46 14.92 -6.51
N ARG A 188 -6.12 16.02 -5.82
CA ARG A 188 -4.78 16.62 -5.89
C ARG A 188 -3.74 15.72 -5.20
N VAL A 189 -4.03 15.20 -4.03
CA VAL A 189 -3.15 14.28 -3.29
C VAL A 189 -2.95 12.99 -4.08
N LYS A 190 -3.99 12.39 -4.63
CA LYS A 190 -3.91 11.17 -5.48
C LYS A 190 -2.94 11.32 -6.64
N LYS A 191 -2.90 12.48 -7.31
CA LYS A 191 -1.94 12.70 -8.41
C LYS A 191 -0.50 12.61 -7.93
N VAL A 192 -0.23 13.07 -6.73
CA VAL A 192 1.09 13.00 -6.10
C VAL A 192 1.41 11.58 -5.65
N GLU A 193 0.44 10.88 -5.04
CA GLU A 193 0.58 9.47 -4.66
C GLU A 193 0.92 8.58 -5.86
N HIS A 194 0.25 8.80 -7.00
CA HIS A 194 0.44 8.04 -8.22
C HIS A 194 1.86 8.19 -8.81
N THR A 195 2.60 9.20 -8.42
CA THR A 195 4.00 9.39 -8.80
C THR A 195 4.93 8.86 -7.71
N LEU A 196 4.72 9.28 -6.47
CA LEU A 196 5.61 8.97 -5.35
C LEU A 196 5.66 7.47 -5.05
N TYR A 197 4.51 6.80 -5.01
CA TYR A 197 4.45 5.41 -4.57
C TYR A 197 5.21 4.45 -5.49
N PRO A 198 5.01 4.47 -6.82
CA PRO A 198 5.81 3.66 -7.73
C PRO A 198 7.31 3.95 -7.66
N GLU A 199 7.71 5.22 -7.48
CA GLU A 199 9.13 5.61 -7.34
C GLU A 199 9.77 4.98 -6.10
N ILE A 200 9.07 5.02 -4.96
CA ILE A 200 9.59 4.45 -3.71
C ILE A 200 9.60 2.93 -3.74
N ILE A 201 8.60 2.29 -4.37
CA ILE A 201 8.60 0.85 -4.59
C ILE A 201 9.82 0.44 -5.44
N ASP A 202 10.11 1.16 -6.52
CA ASP A 202 11.28 0.91 -7.38
C ASP A 202 12.60 1.05 -6.58
N LEU A 203 12.69 2.09 -5.75
CA LEU A 203 13.85 2.35 -4.89
C LEU A 203 14.08 1.22 -3.87
N ILE A 204 13.03 0.74 -3.21
CA ILE A 204 13.12 -0.38 -2.25
C ILE A 204 13.54 -1.65 -2.99
N CYS A 205 12.92 -1.96 -4.12
CA CYS A 205 13.21 -3.17 -4.88
C CYS A 205 14.62 -3.19 -5.45
N SER A 206 15.20 -2.04 -5.77
CA SER A 206 16.60 -1.92 -6.22
C SER A 206 17.63 -1.92 -5.07
N GLY A 207 17.17 -2.00 -3.81
CA GLY A 207 18.06 -1.94 -2.63
C GLY A 207 18.53 -0.52 -2.27
N GLY A 208 17.86 0.52 -2.78
CA GLY A 208 18.22 1.91 -2.53
C GLY A 208 17.79 2.45 -1.16
N VAL A 209 17.06 1.65 -0.35
CA VAL A 209 16.69 2.02 1.03
C VAL A 209 17.63 1.32 2.00
N SER A 210 18.29 2.10 2.86
CA SER A 210 19.17 1.57 3.90
C SER A 210 18.37 1.15 5.14
N PRO A 211 18.70 0.01 5.79
CA PRO A 211 18.14 -0.34 7.10
C PRO A 211 18.34 0.72 8.19
N GLN A 212 19.30 1.60 8.04
CA GLN A 212 19.57 2.71 8.98
C GLN A 212 18.46 3.78 8.99
N VAL A 213 17.61 3.83 7.96
CA VAL A 213 16.43 4.71 7.91
C VAL A 213 15.30 4.17 8.80
N LEU A 214 15.43 2.93 9.29
CA LEU A 214 14.40 2.18 9.99
C LEU A 214 14.63 2.09 11.52
N GLY A 215 15.66 2.80 12.05
CA GLY A 215 16.07 2.76 13.46
C GLY A 215 15.54 3.89 14.30
#